data_7251c73c2407301c4e9d6df9b9f69e04
#
_entry.id   7251c73c2407301c4e9d6df9b9f69e04
#
_cell.length_a   1.000
_cell.length_b   1.000
_cell.length_c   1.000
_cell.angle_alpha   90.00
_cell.angle_beta   90.00
_cell.angle_gamma   90.00
#
_symmetry.space_group_name_H-M   'P 1'
#
loop_
_entity.id
_entity.type
_entity.pdbx_description
1 polymer ?
#
loop_
_entity_poly.entity_id
_entity_poly.type
_entity_poly.pdbx_seq_one_letter_code
_entity_poly.pdbx_strand_id
1 'polypeptide(L)' 'MEELNSRAGQHRISLVNREVCAINGVSDVLSFDVGEVLLETEQGMLMIRGNELHVNRLTLDKGEVDIDGRIDSLVYS' A
#
# COMPACT_ATOMS: atom_id res chain seq x y z
N MET A 1 -16.94 -1.24 -15.29
CA MET A 1 -16.64 -1.53 -15.10
C MET A 1 -16.15 -2.09 -14.38
N GLU A 2 -16.03 -2.23 -14.20
CA GLU A 2 -15.57 -2.64 -13.71
C GLU A 2 -15.37 -3.49 -13.29
N GLU A 3 -15.60 -4.02 -13.19
CA GLU A 3 -15.41 -4.85 -12.91
C GLU A 3 -14.73 -5.61 -13.05
N LEU A 4 -14.98 -5.84 -13.55
CA LEU A 4 -14.08 -6.58 -13.88
C LEU A 4 -12.97 -6.63 -13.13
N ASN A 5 -12.84 -6.09 -12.40
CA ASN A 5 -11.75 -5.95 -11.79
C ASN A 5 -11.48 -6.63 -10.59
N SER A 6 -12.06 -7.63 -10.18
CA SER A 6 -11.80 -8.29 -8.97
C SER A 6 -10.95 -9.47 -9.15
N ARG A 7 -9.99 -9.47 -10.02
CA ARG A 7 -9.07 -10.53 -10.16
C ARG A 7 -8.11 -10.57 -9.05
N ALA A 8 -7.70 -11.73 -8.58
CA ALA A 8 -6.69 -11.89 -7.56
C ALA A 8 -5.39 -11.29 -8.05
N GLY A 9 -4.64 -10.68 -7.19
CA GLY A 9 -3.39 -10.06 -7.55
C GLY A 9 -3.51 -8.66 -8.12
N GLN A 10 -4.71 -8.17 -8.28
CA GLN A 10 -4.89 -6.84 -8.80
C GLN A 10 -4.38 -5.80 -7.81
N HIS A 11 -3.57 -4.88 -8.30
CA HIS A 11 -3.04 -3.82 -7.44
C HIS A 11 -4.07 -2.71 -7.30
N ARG A 12 -4.36 -2.34 -6.06
CA ARG A 12 -5.34 -1.31 -5.77
C ARG A 12 -4.93 -0.56 -4.52
N ILE A 13 -5.11 0.74 -4.53
CA ILE A 13 -4.87 1.58 -3.37
C ILE A 13 -6.16 2.30 -3.01
N SER A 14 -6.50 2.30 -1.73
CA SER A 14 -7.62 3.06 -1.21
C SER A 14 -7.09 3.96 -0.12
N LEU A 15 -7.30 5.26 -0.26
CA LEU A 15 -6.79 6.25 0.69
C LEU A 15 -7.95 7.08 1.21
N VAL A 16 -8.12 7.08 2.53
CA VAL A 16 -9.20 7.80 3.18
C VAL A 16 -8.61 8.86 4.08
N ASN A 17 -8.98 10.12 3.81
CA ASN A 17 -8.56 11.27 4.61
C ASN A 17 -7.05 11.40 4.79
N ARG A 18 -6.28 10.84 3.87
CA ARG A 18 -4.82 10.82 3.97
C ARG A 18 -4.33 10.18 5.26
N GLU A 19 -5.16 9.35 5.89
CA GLU A 19 -4.82 8.75 7.18
C GLU A 19 -4.86 7.24 7.15
N VAL A 20 -5.68 6.65 6.29
CA VAL A 20 -5.78 5.20 6.21
C VAL A 20 -5.57 4.80 4.76
N CYS A 21 -4.60 3.96 4.54
CA CYS A 21 -4.25 3.52 3.20
C CYS A 21 -4.32 1.99 3.16
N ALA A 22 -5.20 1.45 2.33
CA ALA A 22 -5.33 0.02 2.15
C ALA A 22 -4.82 -0.32 0.76
N ILE A 23 -3.89 -1.26 0.67
CA ILE A 23 -3.22 -1.58 -0.57
C ILE A 23 -3.36 -3.06 -0.86
N ASN A 24 -3.80 -3.39 -2.07
CA ASN A 24 -3.87 -4.77 -2.54
C ASN A 24 -2.85 -4.97 -3.64
N GLY A 25 -2.51 -6.22 -3.90
CA GLY A 25 -1.55 -6.54 -4.95
C GLY A 25 -0.11 -6.28 -4.57
N VAL A 26 0.18 -6.38 -3.27
CA VAL A 26 1.53 -6.19 -2.74
C VAL A 26 2.23 -7.52 -2.70
N SER A 27 3.44 -7.58 -3.28
CA SER A 27 4.23 -8.80 -3.28
C SER A 27 5.16 -8.88 -2.08
N ASP A 28 5.65 -7.74 -1.59
CA ASP A 28 6.60 -7.76 -0.49
C ASP A 28 6.67 -6.37 0.14
N VAL A 29 7.12 -6.32 1.39
CA VAL A 29 7.43 -5.06 2.06
C VAL A 29 8.96 -4.96 2.09
N LEU A 30 9.51 -4.01 1.34
CA LEU A 30 10.93 -3.90 1.18
C LEU A 30 11.58 -3.11 2.31
N SER A 31 10.91 -2.09 2.81
CA SER A 31 11.37 -1.39 3.99
C SER A 31 10.21 -0.66 4.64
N PHE A 32 10.35 -0.39 5.92
CA PHE A 32 9.32 0.29 6.68
C PHE A 32 9.97 1.17 7.73
N ASP A 33 9.53 2.42 7.78
CA ASP A 33 9.98 3.38 8.76
C ASP A 33 8.77 4.25 9.08
N VAL A 34 8.83 5.03 10.14
CA VAL A 34 7.72 5.89 10.52
C VAL A 34 7.44 6.99 9.50
N GLY A 35 8.41 7.32 8.67
CA GLY A 35 8.24 8.33 7.64
C GLY A 35 8.15 7.79 6.23
N GLU A 36 8.34 6.49 6.05
CA GLU A 36 8.44 5.95 4.70
C GLU A 36 8.20 4.45 4.70
N VAL A 37 7.40 3.98 3.75
CA VAL A 37 7.18 2.56 3.55
C VAL A 37 7.44 2.27 2.09
N LEU A 38 8.26 1.26 1.81
CA LEU A 38 8.57 0.87 0.45
C LEU A 38 8.03 -0.54 0.21
N LEU A 39 7.17 -0.66 -0.77
CA LEU A 39 6.50 -1.91 -1.09
C LEU A 39 6.82 -2.34 -2.50
N GLU A 40 6.86 -3.64 -2.72
CA GLU A 40 6.90 -4.18 -4.06
C GLU A 40 5.50 -4.59 -4.45
N THR A 41 5.02 -4.14 -5.60
CA THR A 41 3.67 -4.44 -6.04
C THR A 41 3.71 -5.04 -7.43
N GLU A 42 2.55 -5.45 -7.92
CA GLU A 42 2.41 -5.97 -9.26
C GLU A 42 2.71 -4.93 -10.31
N GLN A 43 2.65 -3.66 -9.96
CA GLN A 43 2.87 -2.57 -10.90
C GLN A 43 4.19 -1.84 -10.68
N GLY A 44 5.08 -2.39 -9.89
CA GLY A 44 6.37 -1.79 -9.60
C GLY A 44 6.52 -1.48 -8.12
N MET A 45 7.55 -0.75 -7.78
CA MET A 45 7.78 -0.37 -6.40
C MET A 45 6.95 0.86 -6.04
N LEU A 46 6.32 0.82 -4.89
CA LEU A 46 5.49 1.91 -4.41
C LEU A 46 6.12 2.46 -3.15
N MET A 47 6.44 3.75 -3.16
CA MET A 47 6.98 4.43 -2.00
C MET A 47 5.90 5.31 -1.39
N ILE A 48 5.62 5.11 -0.11
CA ILE A 48 4.63 5.87 0.63
C ILE A 48 5.39 6.70 1.65
N ARG A 49 5.20 8.00 1.62
CA ARG A 49 5.85 8.90 2.55
C ARG A 49 4.84 9.64 3.38
N GLY A 50 5.19 9.89 4.62
CA GLY A 50 4.30 10.60 5.52
C GLY A 50 4.90 10.78 6.90
N ASN A 51 4.02 10.86 7.89
CA ASN A 51 4.41 11.02 9.27
C ASN A 51 3.74 9.99 10.13
N GLU A 52 4.49 9.42 11.04
CA GLU A 52 3.97 8.46 12.01
C GLU A 52 3.22 7.32 11.33
N LEU A 53 3.84 6.79 10.29
CA LEU A 53 3.24 5.70 9.55
C LEU A 53 3.33 4.40 10.34
N HIS A 54 2.25 3.63 10.32
CA HIS A 54 2.19 2.34 10.98
C HIS A 54 1.61 1.32 10.02
N VAL A 55 2.21 0.16 9.95
CA VAL A 55 1.64 -0.95 9.20
C VAL A 55 0.66 -1.64 10.14
N ASN A 56 -0.62 -1.46 9.87
CA ASN A 56 -1.68 -1.93 10.73
C ASN A 56 -2.06 -3.36 10.43
N ARG A 57 -1.94 -3.77 9.19
CA ARG A 57 -2.23 -5.13 8.77
C ARG A 57 -1.28 -5.51 7.64
N LEU A 58 -0.75 -6.71 7.71
CA LEU A 58 0.13 -7.22 6.68
C LEU A 58 -0.23 -8.66 6.42
N THR A 59 -0.80 -8.94 5.26
CA THR A 59 -1.21 -10.28 4.86
C THR A 59 -0.64 -10.54 3.48
N LEU A 60 0.61 -10.97 3.42
CA LEU A 60 1.30 -11.09 2.15
C LEU A 60 0.78 -12.22 1.27
N ASP A 61 0.25 -13.28 1.85
CA ASP A 61 -0.30 -14.35 1.04
C ASP A 61 -1.55 -13.88 0.28
N LYS A 62 -2.18 -12.80 0.72
CA LYS A 62 -3.28 -12.18 -0.01
C LYS A 62 -2.86 -10.89 -0.67
N GLY A 63 -1.64 -10.46 -0.47
CA GLY A 63 -1.15 -9.21 -1.04
C GLY A 63 -1.77 -7.97 -0.43
N GLU A 64 -2.17 -8.03 0.84
CA GLU A 64 -2.88 -6.93 1.49
C GLU A 64 -2.04 -6.27 2.54
N VAL A 65 -1.94 -4.95 2.49
CA VAL A 65 -1.23 -4.15 3.47
C VAL A 65 -2.10 -2.95 3.83
N ASP A 66 -2.32 -2.73 5.12
CA ASP A 66 -3.02 -1.56 5.59
C ASP A 66 -2.04 -0.70 6.36
N ILE A 67 -1.97 0.58 6.01
CA ILE A 67 -1.06 1.53 6.63
C ILE A 67 -1.89 2.68 7.14
N ASP A 68 -1.61 3.15 8.35
CA ASP A 68 -2.23 4.36 8.84
C ASP A 68 -1.17 5.32 9.33
N GLY A 69 -1.60 6.55 9.67
CA GLY A 69 -0.74 7.66 9.97
C GLY A 69 -1.08 8.78 9.00
N ARG A 70 -0.15 9.68 8.78
CA ARG A 70 -0.39 10.78 7.87
C ARG A 70 0.32 10.47 6.55
N ILE A 71 -0.46 10.37 5.49
CA ILE A 71 0.09 10.03 4.18
C ILE A 71 0.32 11.33 3.41
N ASP A 72 1.57 11.58 3.01
CA ASP A 72 1.89 12.77 2.25
C ASP A 72 2.03 12.50 0.77
N SER A 73 2.61 11.39 0.40
CA SER A 73 2.80 11.09 -1.02
C SER A 73 2.84 9.60 -1.29
N LEU A 74 2.47 9.23 -2.50
CA LEU A 74 2.53 7.87 -3.01
C LEU A 74 3.21 7.97 -4.37
N VAL A 75 4.34 7.30 -4.54
CA VAL A 75 5.13 7.41 -5.75
C VAL A 75 5.57 6.03 -6.21
N TYR A 76 5.38 5.75 -7.48
CA TYR A 76 5.88 4.50 -8.07
C TYR A 76 7.23 4.72 -8.72
N SER A 77 8.00 3.68 -8.76
CA SER A 77 9.27 3.72 -9.49
C SER A 77 9.57 2.39 -10.19
#